data_2a0e0bbd4fbb5d09d41326604df50d93
#
_entry.id   2a0e0bbd4fbb5d09d41326604df50d93
#
_cell.length_a   1.000
_cell.length_b   1.000
_cell.length_c   1.000
_cell.angle_alpha   90.00
_cell.angle_beta   90.00
_cell.angle_gamma   90.00
#
_symmetry.space_group_name_H-M   'P 1'
#
loop_
_entity.id
_entity.type
_entity.pdbx_description
1 polymer ?
#
loop_
_entity_poly.entity_id
_entity_poly.type
_entity_poly.pdbx_seq_one_letter_code
_entity_poly.pdbx_strand_id
1 'polypeptide(L)'
;MDRRQFIKIAGAGMGAMMLPISGRMVSAEALLEPGVDVAVKKRMANIALNAATAKGASYADARIGRYLNQFITAQEKRVDNIVNTESYGIGVRVIANGTWGFASTSDMTDDGIAKAAEAAVAVAKANSKFQTEPVQLAPVKSYGDVAWKTPIEKNAFEIPVKDKVDLLMEVNNAALDNGANYITSILFLVNEQKYFASTEGSYIDQDVHRLWAPFFATAVGQQGFKQRQSLGNPVGRGFEYLDGRPEDKIVIQGANIGYRDTYDMVEDAREAGKQLQKKLAAKSVEPGKYDLVLDPHHLMLTIHESVGHPLELDRVLGYEANYAGTSFATLDKWKSGTFEYGSKIVNLFADKTQVGSLGYVGWDDEGVKTKEWDLVKDGVLVNYQAIRDQAHIIDEKESHGCCYSQSWRDVQFQRMANVSLRPNEEDVSADEVIAGVEKGIYIAGRGSFSIDQQRYNFQFGGQLFYEIKDGKIVDQIEDVAYQSNTQEFWNSCVAMAGKSDYRSVVPSLTARVSPLRSVRFRTAARPPVSIMSTSSTLHARFDAAIGNQGIIEVYHGYYDKRRSQGAAHQSGRLLQSGIDRM
;
A
#
# COMPACT_ATOMS: atom_id res chain seq x y z
N MET A 1 -21.80 -13.28 -21.44
CA MET A 1 -20.74 -12.25 -21.60
C MET A 1 -19.75 -12.77 -22.63
N ASP A 2 -19.48 -12.01 -23.69
CA ASP A 2 -18.52 -12.45 -24.70
C ASP A 2 -17.06 -12.23 -24.22
N ARG A 3 -16.11 -12.90 -24.87
CA ARG A 3 -14.67 -12.83 -24.54
C ARG A 3 -14.12 -11.40 -24.58
N ARG A 4 -14.65 -10.51 -25.45
CA ARG A 4 -14.21 -9.12 -25.57
C ARG A 4 -14.72 -8.26 -24.40
N GLN A 5 -15.92 -8.49 -23.92
CA GLN A 5 -16.46 -7.81 -22.73
C GLN A 5 -15.73 -8.26 -21.48
N PHE A 6 -15.42 -9.56 -21.35
CA PHE A 6 -14.61 -10.09 -20.25
C PHE A 6 -13.22 -9.48 -20.22
N ILE A 7 -12.50 -9.43 -21.37
CA ILE A 7 -11.17 -8.84 -21.48
C ILE A 7 -11.20 -7.34 -21.13
N LYS A 8 -12.25 -6.60 -21.48
CA LYS A 8 -12.38 -5.18 -21.12
C LYS A 8 -12.58 -4.99 -19.61
N ILE A 9 -13.36 -5.84 -18.95
CA ILE A 9 -13.63 -5.75 -17.51
C ILE A 9 -12.42 -6.23 -16.71
N ALA A 10 -11.81 -7.34 -17.09
CA ALA A 10 -10.58 -7.84 -16.49
C ALA A 10 -9.39 -6.89 -16.75
N GLY A 11 -9.32 -6.31 -17.94
CA GLY A 11 -8.33 -5.30 -18.31
C GLY A 11 -8.49 -3.97 -17.56
N ALA A 12 -9.72 -3.56 -17.22
CA ALA A 12 -9.95 -2.37 -16.38
C ALA A 12 -9.49 -2.58 -14.92
N GLY A 13 -9.65 -3.81 -14.40
CA GLY A 13 -9.10 -4.17 -13.09
C GLY A 13 -7.57 -4.25 -13.07
N MET A 14 -6.95 -4.70 -14.18
CA MET A 14 -5.49 -4.74 -14.32
C MET A 14 -4.89 -3.37 -14.70
N GLY A 15 -5.63 -2.50 -15.38
CA GLY A 15 -5.18 -1.14 -15.72
C GLY A 15 -4.86 -0.29 -14.50
N ALA A 16 -5.53 -0.53 -13.36
CA ALA A 16 -5.22 0.12 -12.08
C ALA A 16 -3.93 -0.43 -11.42
N MET A 17 -3.38 -1.54 -11.92
CA MET A 17 -2.13 -2.13 -11.45
C MET A 17 -0.93 -1.84 -12.35
N MET A 18 -1.09 -1.14 -13.47
CA MET A 18 0.06 -0.65 -14.23
C MET A 18 0.78 0.40 -13.39
N LEU A 19 1.73 -0.07 -12.58
CA LEU A 19 2.75 0.80 -12.02
C LEU A 19 3.39 1.56 -13.18
N PRO A 20 3.61 2.86 -13.05
CA PRO A 20 4.36 3.58 -14.07
C PRO A 20 5.76 2.97 -14.13
N ILE A 21 6.01 2.10 -15.09
CA ILE A 21 7.34 1.58 -15.39
C ILE A 21 8.10 2.75 -15.98
N SER A 22 8.69 3.56 -15.10
CA SER A 22 9.49 4.69 -15.49
C SER A 22 10.93 4.24 -15.71
N GLY A 23 11.42 4.41 -16.91
CA GLY A 23 12.79 4.04 -17.26
C GLY A 23 12.94 3.72 -18.75
N ARG A 24 14.18 3.57 -19.19
CA ARG A 24 14.47 3.05 -20.53
C ARG A 24 14.34 1.52 -20.52
N MET A 25 13.89 0.95 -21.62
CA MET A 25 13.92 -0.50 -21.84
C MET A 25 15.36 -0.97 -21.95
N VAL A 26 15.68 -2.06 -21.27
CA VAL A 26 17.02 -2.67 -21.28
C VAL A 26 16.93 -4.19 -21.44
N SER A 27 18.04 -4.85 -21.76
CA SER A 27 18.11 -6.32 -21.78
C SER A 27 18.15 -6.89 -20.36
N ALA A 28 17.91 -8.18 -20.22
CA ALA A 28 18.00 -8.85 -18.90
C ALA A 28 19.44 -8.82 -18.36
N GLU A 29 20.44 -8.91 -19.25
CA GLU A 29 21.87 -8.84 -18.89
C GLU A 29 22.23 -7.47 -18.32
N ALA A 30 21.65 -6.38 -18.84
CA ALA A 30 21.90 -5.03 -18.33
C ALA A 30 21.40 -4.85 -16.87
N LEU A 31 20.43 -5.64 -16.41
CA LEU A 31 19.98 -5.63 -15.01
C LEU A 31 21.02 -6.25 -14.06
N LEU A 32 21.96 -7.02 -14.59
CA LEU A 32 23.05 -7.66 -13.82
C LEU A 32 24.34 -6.82 -13.81
N GLU A 33 24.39 -5.74 -14.60
CA GLU A 33 25.55 -4.86 -14.59
C GLU A 33 25.77 -4.25 -13.20
N PRO A 34 27.02 -4.19 -12.72
CA PRO A 34 27.35 -3.60 -11.42
C PRO A 34 26.77 -2.19 -11.28
N GLY A 35 26.37 -1.85 -10.06
CA GLY A 35 25.98 -0.49 -9.72
C GLY A 35 27.16 0.49 -9.86
N VAL A 36 26.82 1.77 -9.86
CA VAL A 36 27.83 2.85 -9.89
C VAL A 36 28.68 2.77 -8.61
N ASP A 37 29.99 2.89 -8.76
CA ASP A 37 30.94 2.89 -7.66
C ASP A 37 30.60 3.96 -6.60
N VAL A 38 30.75 3.64 -5.32
CA VAL A 38 30.39 4.50 -4.19
C VAL A 38 31.20 5.80 -4.20
N ALA A 39 32.50 5.75 -4.56
CA ALA A 39 33.32 6.94 -4.62
C ALA A 39 32.88 7.88 -5.76
N VAL A 40 32.40 7.32 -6.88
CA VAL A 40 31.81 8.11 -7.98
C VAL A 40 30.50 8.75 -7.53
N LYS A 41 29.60 7.99 -6.86
CA LYS A 41 28.37 8.54 -6.28
C LYS A 41 28.66 9.67 -5.30
N LYS A 42 29.63 9.48 -4.41
CA LYS A 42 30.05 10.50 -3.43
C LYS A 42 30.57 11.77 -4.11
N ARG A 43 31.40 11.64 -5.16
CA ARG A 43 31.89 12.78 -5.95
C ARG A 43 30.74 13.55 -6.58
N MET A 44 29.81 12.86 -7.24
CA MET A 44 28.62 13.46 -7.86
C MET A 44 27.74 14.19 -6.84
N ALA A 45 27.48 13.58 -5.70
CA ALA A 45 26.73 14.20 -4.63
C ALA A 45 27.40 15.47 -4.11
N ASN A 46 28.72 15.46 -3.92
CA ASN A 46 29.48 16.62 -3.49
C ASN A 46 29.43 17.77 -4.50
N ILE A 47 29.41 17.49 -5.81
CA ILE A 47 29.19 18.51 -6.85
C ILE A 47 27.85 19.21 -6.63
N ALA A 48 26.77 18.44 -6.43
CA ALA A 48 25.44 18.97 -6.18
C ALA A 48 25.38 19.82 -4.89
N LEU A 49 25.91 19.29 -3.77
CA LEU A 49 25.90 19.98 -2.49
C LEU A 49 26.71 21.28 -2.52
N ASN A 50 27.90 21.26 -3.13
CA ASN A 50 28.76 22.43 -3.27
C ASN A 50 28.12 23.51 -4.17
N ALA A 51 27.52 23.12 -5.30
CA ALA A 51 26.84 24.04 -6.18
C ALA A 51 25.62 24.69 -5.50
N ALA A 52 24.82 23.93 -4.76
CA ALA A 52 23.69 24.45 -3.99
C ALA A 52 24.15 25.44 -2.92
N THR A 53 25.17 25.09 -2.14
CA THR A 53 25.73 25.96 -1.07
C THR A 53 26.30 27.24 -1.67
N ALA A 54 27.05 27.16 -2.76
CA ALA A 54 27.62 28.32 -3.45
C ALA A 54 26.53 29.29 -3.97
N LYS A 55 25.32 28.81 -4.26
CA LYS A 55 24.15 29.62 -4.64
C LYS A 55 23.31 30.08 -3.46
N GLY A 56 23.72 29.78 -2.21
CA GLY A 56 23.10 30.29 -0.99
C GLY A 56 22.04 29.38 -0.40
N ALA A 57 22.11 28.08 -0.63
CA ALA A 57 21.33 27.11 0.15
C ALA A 57 21.85 27.03 1.58
N SER A 58 20.96 27.08 2.57
CA SER A 58 21.25 26.84 3.99
C SER A 58 21.28 25.35 4.34
N TYR A 59 20.58 24.52 3.54
CA TYR A 59 20.57 23.07 3.59
C TYR A 59 20.48 22.53 2.17
N ALA A 60 21.14 21.42 1.91
CA ALA A 60 20.96 20.67 0.68
C ALA A 60 21.10 19.17 0.93
N ASP A 61 20.28 18.39 0.23
CA ASP A 61 20.46 16.96 0.06
C ASP A 61 20.45 16.56 -1.43
N ALA A 62 21.16 15.48 -1.73
CA ALA A 62 21.26 14.91 -3.06
C ALA A 62 20.95 13.41 -3.00
N ARG A 63 20.05 12.94 -3.88
CA ARG A 63 19.66 11.54 -4.00
C ARG A 63 20.00 11.03 -5.39
N ILE A 64 21.03 10.20 -5.49
CA ILE A 64 21.36 9.48 -6.73
C ILE A 64 20.64 8.15 -6.68
N GLY A 65 19.88 7.83 -7.71
CA GLY A 65 19.10 6.60 -7.77
C GLY A 65 19.28 5.87 -9.09
N ARG A 66 19.58 4.57 -9.01
CA ARG A 66 19.44 3.62 -10.12
C ARG A 66 18.34 2.63 -9.76
N TYR A 67 17.30 2.59 -10.59
CA TYR A 67 16.11 1.77 -10.36
C TYR A 67 16.03 0.73 -11.47
N LEU A 68 16.08 -0.54 -11.09
CA LEU A 68 15.97 -1.69 -11.99
C LEU A 68 14.64 -2.38 -11.74
N ASN A 69 13.89 -2.66 -12.80
CA ASN A 69 12.66 -3.41 -12.72
C ASN A 69 12.66 -4.53 -13.75
N GLN A 70 12.16 -5.69 -13.33
CA GLN A 70 11.78 -6.78 -14.24
C GLN A 70 10.33 -7.12 -13.99
N PHE A 71 9.54 -7.14 -15.05
CA PHE A 71 8.13 -7.47 -15.02
C PHE A 71 7.87 -8.61 -16.00
N ILE A 72 7.38 -9.76 -15.52
CA ILE A 72 7.04 -10.91 -16.32
C ILE A 72 5.58 -11.23 -16.10
N THR A 73 4.80 -11.32 -17.16
CA THR A 73 3.38 -11.68 -17.12
C THR A 73 3.12 -12.91 -17.95
N ALA A 74 2.40 -13.84 -17.36
CA ALA A 74 1.88 -15.01 -18.04
C ALA A 74 0.35 -15.04 -17.96
N GLN A 75 -0.29 -15.43 -19.05
CA GLN A 75 -1.73 -15.54 -19.16
C GLN A 75 -2.10 -16.92 -19.67
N GLU A 76 -2.92 -17.66 -18.93
CA GLU A 76 -3.23 -19.08 -19.18
C GLU A 76 -1.95 -19.89 -19.46
N LYS A 77 -1.81 -20.42 -20.69
CA LYS A 77 -0.69 -21.30 -21.10
C LYS A 77 0.36 -20.57 -21.95
N ARG A 78 0.51 -19.27 -21.81
CA ARG A 78 1.46 -18.47 -22.60
C ARG A 78 2.10 -17.36 -21.78
N VAL A 79 3.32 -17.02 -22.14
CA VAL A 79 3.94 -15.77 -21.73
C VAL A 79 3.28 -14.61 -22.50
N ASP A 80 2.86 -13.58 -21.79
CA ASP A 80 2.24 -12.42 -22.39
C ASP A 80 3.26 -11.29 -22.58
N ASN A 81 4.10 -11.04 -21.55
CA ASN A 81 5.08 -9.96 -21.64
C ASN A 81 6.29 -10.20 -20.72
N ILE A 82 7.46 -9.72 -21.15
CA ILE A 82 8.69 -9.62 -20.35
C ILE A 82 9.26 -8.23 -20.59
N VAL A 83 9.28 -7.41 -19.53
CA VAL A 83 9.76 -6.02 -19.59
C VAL A 83 10.85 -5.82 -18.55
N ASN A 84 12.00 -5.32 -19.01
CA ASN A 84 13.10 -4.89 -18.15
C ASN A 84 13.29 -3.39 -18.34
N THR A 85 13.40 -2.64 -17.24
CA THR A 85 13.64 -1.19 -17.29
C THR A 85 14.73 -0.76 -16.35
N GLU A 86 15.44 0.29 -16.73
CA GLU A 86 16.41 1.01 -15.92
C GLU A 86 16.11 2.50 -15.91
N SER A 87 16.24 3.13 -14.75
CA SER A 87 16.19 4.59 -14.60
C SER A 87 17.34 5.03 -13.71
N TYR A 88 18.13 6.01 -14.17
CA TYR A 88 19.29 6.52 -13.45
C TYR A 88 19.34 8.05 -13.50
N GLY A 89 19.64 8.68 -12.36
CA GLY A 89 19.74 10.13 -12.26
C GLY A 89 19.92 10.61 -10.83
N ILE A 90 19.86 11.94 -10.66
CA ILE A 90 20.01 12.64 -9.39
C ILE A 90 18.87 13.63 -9.17
N GLY A 91 18.31 13.65 -7.94
CA GLY A 91 17.45 14.69 -7.43
C GLY A 91 18.18 15.51 -6.36
N VAL A 92 18.05 16.82 -6.41
CA VAL A 92 18.64 17.75 -5.44
C VAL A 92 17.51 18.54 -4.79
N ARG A 93 17.45 18.49 -3.45
CA ARG A 93 16.50 19.27 -2.66
C ARG A 93 17.29 20.23 -1.77
N VAL A 94 16.79 21.44 -1.64
CA VAL A 94 17.47 22.50 -0.92
C VAL A 94 16.51 23.34 -0.08
N ILE A 95 17.05 23.98 0.97
CA ILE A 95 16.40 25.10 1.64
C ILE A 95 17.20 26.37 1.32
N ALA A 96 16.53 27.37 0.74
CA ALA A 96 17.09 28.70 0.57
C ALA A 96 16.01 29.75 0.88
N ASN A 97 16.39 30.81 1.61
CA ASN A 97 15.47 31.82 2.12
C ASN A 97 14.28 31.21 2.92
N GLY A 98 14.54 30.12 3.65
CA GLY A 98 13.55 29.45 4.50
C GLY A 98 12.55 28.58 3.76
N THR A 99 12.71 28.32 2.47
CA THR A 99 11.75 27.55 1.67
C THR A 99 12.40 26.37 0.94
N TRP A 100 11.59 25.35 0.64
CA TRP A 100 12.00 24.22 -0.15
C TRP A 100 12.11 24.54 -1.65
N GLY A 101 13.12 23.98 -2.29
CA GLY A 101 13.25 23.88 -3.72
C GLY A 101 13.78 22.51 -4.14
N PHE A 102 13.36 22.04 -5.29
CA PHE A 102 13.76 20.75 -5.84
C PHE A 102 13.99 20.85 -7.34
N ALA A 103 15.02 20.16 -7.81
CA ALA A 103 15.21 19.88 -9.23
C ALA A 103 15.94 18.54 -9.41
N SER A 104 15.81 17.95 -10.58
CA SER A 104 16.39 16.65 -10.89
C SER A 104 16.90 16.59 -12.32
N THR A 105 17.87 15.69 -12.58
CA THR A 105 18.41 15.48 -13.92
C THR A 105 18.85 14.02 -14.13
N SER A 106 18.75 13.55 -15.35
CA SER A 106 19.41 12.33 -15.85
C SER A 106 20.75 12.63 -16.54
N ASP A 107 21.11 13.90 -16.71
CA ASP A 107 22.44 14.29 -17.16
C ASP A 107 23.41 14.21 -15.98
N MET A 108 24.13 13.09 -15.90
CA MET A 108 25.04 12.77 -14.80
C MET A 108 26.46 13.32 -15.01
N THR A 109 26.64 14.29 -15.93
CA THR A 109 27.86 15.07 -16.04
C THR A 109 28.00 16.06 -14.89
N ASP A 110 29.21 16.48 -14.57
CA ASP A 110 29.47 17.45 -13.50
C ASP A 110 28.69 18.76 -13.71
N ASP A 111 28.60 19.23 -14.96
CA ASP A 111 27.83 20.42 -15.35
C ASP A 111 26.31 20.20 -15.23
N GLY A 112 25.79 19.05 -15.68
CA GLY A 112 24.37 18.70 -15.55
C GLY A 112 23.92 18.64 -14.09
N ILE A 113 24.71 18.02 -13.23
CA ILE A 113 24.46 17.93 -11.77
C ILE A 113 24.49 19.32 -11.12
N ALA A 114 25.51 20.14 -11.43
CA ALA A 114 25.61 21.49 -10.88
C ALA A 114 24.41 22.37 -11.28
N LYS A 115 23.99 22.31 -12.55
CA LYS A 115 22.81 23.04 -13.05
C LYS A 115 21.51 22.61 -12.35
N ALA A 116 21.33 21.32 -12.07
CA ALA A 116 20.16 20.84 -11.31
C ALA A 116 20.16 21.43 -9.89
N ALA A 117 21.31 21.44 -9.20
CA ALA A 117 21.43 22.04 -7.87
C ALA A 117 21.14 23.56 -7.90
N GLU A 118 21.67 24.30 -8.88
CA GLU A 118 21.39 25.73 -9.04
C GLU A 118 19.91 26.00 -9.33
N ALA A 119 19.26 25.16 -10.16
CA ALA A 119 17.83 25.25 -10.44
C ALA A 119 17.00 25.02 -9.16
N ALA A 120 17.35 24.03 -8.34
CA ALA A 120 16.68 23.79 -7.06
C ALA A 120 16.74 25.03 -6.15
N VAL A 121 17.91 25.69 -6.06
CA VAL A 121 18.06 26.93 -5.29
C VAL A 121 17.23 28.08 -5.85
N ALA A 122 17.15 28.21 -7.18
CA ALA A 122 16.32 29.22 -7.83
C ALA A 122 14.83 29.00 -7.52
N VAL A 123 14.37 27.76 -7.54
CA VAL A 123 12.99 27.39 -7.16
C VAL A 123 12.72 27.75 -5.70
N ALA A 124 13.62 27.41 -4.77
CA ALA A 124 13.47 27.75 -3.36
C ALA A 124 13.35 29.27 -3.18
N LYS A 125 14.25 30.06 -3.77
CA LYS A 125 14.20 31.53 -3.70
C LYS A 125 12.93 32.13 -4.31
N ALA A 126 12.38 31.52 -5.36
CA ALA A 126 11.12 31.96 -5.96
C ALA A 126 9.94 31.68 -5.01
N ASN A 127 9.92 30.51 -4.39
CA ASN A 127 8.86 30.08 -3.45
C ASN A 127 8.83 30.93 -2.17
N SER A 128 9.98 31.49 -1.75
CA SER A 128 10.06 32.30 -0.51
C SER A 128 9.14 33.52 -0.48
N LYS A 129 8.65 33.96 -1.66
CA LYS A 129 7.68 35.06 -1.78
C LYS A 129 6.27 34.66 -1.35
N PHE A 130 5.97 33.38 -1.25
CA PHE A 130 4.63 32.86 -0.96
C PHE A 130 4.56 32.13 0.37
N GLN A 131 5.70 31.80 0.97
CA GLN A 131 5.76 31.08 2.23
C GLN A 131 5.66 32.02 3.43
N THR A 132 4.78 31.69 4.37
CA THR A 132 4.53 32.50 5.57
C THR A 132 5.46 32.14 6.72
N GLU A 133 5.87 30.86 6.81
CA GLU A 133 6.72 30.36 7.88
C GLU A 133 7.94 29.64 7.29
N PRO A 134 9.15 29.87 7.80
CA PRO A 134 10.34 29.17 7.30
C PRO A 134 10.29 27.69 7.67
N VAL A 135 10.86 26.85 6.81
CA VAL A 135 11.05 25.42 7.06
C VAL A 135 11.93 25.22 8.30
N GLN A 136 11.46 24.37 9.22
CA GLN A 136 12.18 23.98 10.42
C GLN A 136 12.47 22.48 10.35
N LEU A 137 13.75 22.10 10.26
CA LEU A 137 14.14 20.70 10.23
C LEU A 137 14.48 20.20 11.64
N ALA A 138 13.84 19.10 12.03
CA ALA A 138 14.31 18.33 13.18
C ALA A 138 15.76 17.88 12.95
N PRO A 139 16.61 17.88 13.99
CA PRO A 139 18.00 17.47 13.88
C PRO A 139 18.11 16.00 13.44
N VAL A 140 19.18 15.69 12.73
CA VAL A 140 19.54 14.31 12.37
C VAL A 140 21.02 14.09 12.69
N LYS A 141 21.35 12.88 13.12
CA LYS A 141 22.74 12.49 13.33
C LYS A 141 23.49 12.46 12.00
N SER A 142 24.69 13.04 11.95
CA SER A 142 25.62 12.79 10.85
C SER A 142 26.15 11.36 10.94
N TYR A 143 25.93 10.58 9.88
CA TYR A 143 26.34 9.17 9.84
C TYR A 143 27.70 8.98 9.15
N GLY A 144 28.23 9.99 8.45
CA GLY A 144 29.39 9.81 7.59
C GLY A 144 29.08 8.83 6.46
N ASP A 145 30.06 8.01 6.09
CA ASP A 145 29.90 6.98 5.06
C ASP A 145 29.34 5.69 5.68
N VAL A 146 28.13 5.33 5.29
CA VAL A 146 27.45 4.10 5.73
C VAL A 146 26.78 3.41 4.56
N ALA A 147 26.62 2.09 4.68
CA ALA A 147 25.94 1.27 3.69
C ALA A 147 24.91 0.34 4.32
N TRP A 148 23.89 -0.02 3.55
CA TRP A 148 22.87 -0.97 3.93
C TRP A 148 22.34 -1.74 2.71
N LYS A 149 21.99 -2.99 2.92
CA LYS A 149 21.36 -3.85 1.89
C LYS A 149 20.17 -4.58 2.48
N THR A 150 19.14 -4.79 1.66
CA THR A 150 18.08 -5.74 2.00
C THR A 150 18.72 -7.12 2.21
N PRO A 151 18.49 -7.78 3.36
CA PRO A 151 18.95 -9.14 3.56
C PRO A 151 18.16 -10.10 2.65
N ILE A 152 18.83 -10.65 1.65
CA ILE A 152 18.28 -11.60 0.69
C ILE A 152 19.19 -12.83 0.61
N GLU A 153 18.61 -14.02 0.39
CA GLU A 153 19.34 -15.25 0.14
C GLU A 153 19.59 -15.46 -1.36
N LYS A 154 18.60 -15.13 -2.20
CA LYS A 154 18.64 -15.32 -3.65
C LYS A 154 18.29 -14.02 -4.36
N ASN A 155 19.26 -13.43 -5.07
CA ASN A 155 19.00 -12.25 -5.89
C ASN A 155 18.03 -12.63 -7.03
N ALA A 156 16.84 -12.06 -7.03
CA ALA A 156 15.81 -12.38 -8.00
C ALA A 156 16.19 -12.01 -9.45
N PHE A 157 17.11 -11.06 -9.66
CA PHE A 157 17.57 -10.70 -11.00
C PHE A 157 18.55 -11.76 -11.57
N GLU A 158 19.28 -12.49 -10.71
CA GLU A 158 20.21 -13.56 -11.12
C GLU A 158 19.50 -14.86 -11.50
N ILE A 159 18.24 -15.04 -11.10
CA ILE A 159 17.45 -16.19 -11.52
C ILE A 159 17.18 -16.10 -13.02
N PRO A 160 17.45 -17.17 -13.80
CA PRO A 160 17.19 -17.18 -15.24
C PRO A 160 15.74 -16.84 -15.58
N VAL A 161 15.54 -16.05 -16.63
CA VAL A 161 14.18 -15.68 -17.09
C VAL A 161 13.35 -16.93 -17.40
N LYS A 162 13.99 -17.98 -17.93
CA LYS A 162 13.32 -19.26 -18.20
C LYS A 162 12.70 -19.85 -16.93
N ASP A 163 13.44 -19.91 -15.82
CA ASP A 163 12.97 -20.52 -14.57
C ASP A 163 11.80 -19.71 -13.96
N LYS A 164 11.85 -18.39 -14.09
CA LYS A 164 10.74 -17.49 -13.71
C LYS A 164 9.49 -17.74 -14.55
N VAL A 165 9.66 -17.95 -15.85
CA VAL A 165 8.56 -18.28 -16.77
C VAL A 165 7.99 -19.65 -16.45
N ASP A 166 8.85 -20.65 -16.21
CA ASP A 166 8.44 -22.02 -15.87
C ASP A 166 7.58 -22.01 -14.58
N LEU A 167 7.98 -21.25 -13.56
CA LEU A 167 7.18 -21.05 -12.34
C LEU A 167 5.80 -20.47 -12.66
N LEU A 168 5.72 -19.42 -13.48
CA LEU A 168 4.42 -18.81 -13.82
C LEU A 168 3.53 -19.76 -14.62
N MET A 169 4.12 -20.60 -15.49
CA MET A 169 3.38 -21.63 -16.22
C MET A 169 2.85 -22.72 -15.28
N GLU A 170 3.64 -23.13 -14.29
CA GLU A 170 3.22 -24.09 -13.27
C GLU A 170 2.07 -23.54 -12.42
N VAL A 171 2.16 -22.29 -11.97
CA VAL A 171 1.11 -21.56 -11.25
C VAL A 171 -0.18 -21.53 -12.06
N ASN A 172 -0.09 -21.16 -13.35
CA ASN A 172 -1.26 -21.07 -14.20
C ASN A 172 -1.91 -22.43 -14.43
N ASN A 173 -1.11 -23.48 -14.69
CA ASN A 173 -1.63 -24.83 -14.83
C ASN A 173 -2.30 -25.31 -13.53
N ALA A 174 -1.68 -25.07 -12.36
CA ALA A 174 -2.26 -25.45 -11.08
C ALA A 174 -3.66 -24.86 -10.84
N ALA A 175 -3.88 -23.60 -11.20
CA ALA A 175 -5.22 -22.99 -11.10
C ALA A 175 -6.21 -23.56 -12.13
N LEU A 176 -5.78 -23.67 -13.40
CA LEU A 176 -6.65 -24.13 -14.50
C LEU A 176 -7.10 -25.57 -14.27
N ASP A 177 -6.19 -26.46 -13.87
CA ASP A 177 -6.48 -27.88 -13.62
C ASP A 177 -7.39 -28.09 -12.39
N ASN A 178 -7.53 -27.08 -11.52
CA ASN A 178 -8.35 -27.13 -10.32
C ASN A 178 -9.61 -26.27 -10.38
N GLY A 179 -10.01 -25.77 -11.56
CA GLY A 179 -11.33 -25.18 -11.75
C GLY A 179 -11.36 -23.72 -12.15
N ALA A 180 -10.22 -23.04 -12.29
CA ALA A 180 -10.18 -21.73 -12.92
C ALA A 180 -10.38 -21.86 -14.44
N ASN A 181 -11.11 -20.91 -15.04
CA ASN A 181 -11.24 -20.80 -16.49
C ASN A 181 -10.18 -19.88 -17.11
N TYR A 182 -9.74 -18.89 -16.32
CA TYR A 182 -8.74 -17.90 -16.73
C TYR A 182 -7.82 -17.61 -15.55
N ILE A 183 -6.56 -17.35 -15.85
CA ILE A 183 -5.59 -16.88 -14.88
C ILE A 183 -4.56 -15.96 -15.52
N THR A 184 -4.18 -14.92 -14.81
CA THR A 184 -3.02 -14.11 -15.10
C THR A 184 -2.09 -14.15 -13.90
N SER A 185 -0.85 -14.53 -14.09
CA SER A 185 0.20 -14.52 -13.08
C SER A 185 1.31 -13.54 -13.44
N ILE A 186 1.92 -12.95 -12.43
CA ILE A 186 2.90 -11.87 -12.59
C ILE A 186 4.08 -12.10 -11.65
N LEU A 187 5.28 -11.82 -12.13
CA LEU A 187 6.45 -11.56 -11.29
C LEU A 187 6.88 -10.11 -11.49
N PHE A 188 6.96 -9.37 -10.41
CA PHE A 188 7.46 -8.02 -10.39
C PHE A 188 8.64 -7.91 -9.43
N LEU A 189 9.82 -7.65 -9.99
CA LEU A 189 11.09 -7.54 -9.28
C LEU A 189 11.57 -6.10 -9.35
N VAL A 190 12.01 -5.57 -8.22
CA VAL A 190 12.51 -4.20 -8.08
C VAL A 190 13.83 -4.22 -7.34
N ASN A 191 14.83 -3.52 -7.87
CA ASN A 191 16.04 -3.16 -7.16
C ASN A 191 16.21 -1.64 -7.20
N GLU A 192 16.28 -1.01 -6.01
CA GLU A 192 16.52 0.41 -5.84
C GLU A 192 17.93 0.61 -5.26
N GLN A 193 18.88 1.01 -6.08
CA GLN A 193 20.24 1.40 -5.66
C GLN A 193 20.19 2.90 -5.38
N LYS A 194 20.14 3.26 -4.09
CA LYS A 194 19.93 4.64 -3.62
C LYS A 194 21.15 5.14 -2.89
N TYR A 195 21.63 6.33 -3.26
CA TYR A 195 22.68 7.03 -2.55
C TYR A 195 22.16 8.39 -2.09
N PHE A 196 22.18 8.61 -0.80
CA PHE A 196 21.80 9.88 -0.17
C PHE A 196 23.03 10.59 0.37
N ALA A 197 23.12 11.91 0.16
CA ALA A 197 24.10 12.76 0.81
C ALA A 197 23.48 14.09 1.21
N SER A 198 23.94 14.69 2.30
CA SER A 198 23.48 15.99 2.76
C SER A 198 24.60 16.90 3.26
N THR A 199 24.32 18.19 3.30
CA THR A 199 25.22 19.20 3.91
C THR A 199 25.44 19.00 5.41
N GLU A 200 24.66 18.11 6.06
CA GLU A 200 24.84 17.72 7.46
C GLU A 200 25.82 16.55 7.65
N GLY A 201 26.47 16.09 6.56
CA GLY A 201 27.58 15.16 6.62
C GLY A 201 27.22 13.68 6.59
N SER A 202 26.03 13.32 6.17
CA SER A 202 25.65 11.92 5.92
C SER A 202 25.89 11.55 4.46
N TYR A 203 26.41 10.32 4.24
CA TYR A 203 26.63 9.68 2.94
C TYR A 203 26.16 8.22 3.05
N ILE A 204 24.98 7.93 2.53
CA ILE A 204 24.27 6.68 2.80
C ILE A 204 24.03 5.94 1.49
N ASP A 205 24.63 4.75 1.34
CA ASP A 205 24.46 3.88 0.18
C ASP A 205 23.52 2.72 0.53
N GLN A 206 22.41 2.58 -0.18
CA GLN A 206 21.41 1.55 0.08
C GLN A 206 21.07 0.76 -1.18
N ASP A 207 21.06 -0.56 -1.03
CA ASP A 207 20.67 -1.52 -2.07
C ASP A 207 19.40 -2.25 -1.63
N VAL A 208 18.26 -1.83 -2.18
CA VAL A 208 16.93 -2.25 -1.73
C VAL A 208 16.31 -3.20 -2.73
N HIS A 209 16.04 -4.43 -2.32
CA HIS A 209 15.35 -5.44 -3.13
C HIS A 209 13.89 -5.61 -2.70
N ARG A 210 12.99 -5.72 -3.69
CA ARG A 210 11.58 -6.02 -3.47
C ARG A 210 11.07 -6.98 -4.53
N LEU A 211 10.12 -7.81 -4.11
CA LEU A 211 9.50 -8.80 -4.97
C LEU A 211 8.00 -8.84 -4.71
N TRP A 212 7.23 -9.01 -5.76
CA TRP A 212 5.80 -9.31 -5.70
C TRP A 212 5.41 -10.32 -6.78
N ALA A 213 4.71 -11.37 -6.38
CA ALA A 213 4.28 -12.47 -7.23
C ALA A 213 2.76 -12.68 -7.12
N PRO A 214 1.93 -11.78 -7.68
CA PRO A 214 0.48 -11.95 -7.66
C PRO A 214 -0.01 -12.82 -8.81
N PHE A 215 -1.18 -13.45 -8.60
CA PHE A 215 -2.01 -13.97 -9.67
C PHE A 215 -3.48 -13.56 -9.48
N PHE A 216 -4.23 -13.64 -10.58
CA PHE A 216 -5.67 -13.34 -10.65
C PHE A 216 -6.34 -14.49 -11.40
N ALA A 217 -7.03 -15.36 -10.66
CA ALA A 217 -7.77 -16.48 -11.21
C ALA A 217 -9.25 -16.16 -11.28
N THR A 218 -9.92 -16.65 -12.32
CA THR A 218 -11.36 -16.43 -12.56
C THR A 218 -12.03 -17.73 -12.96
N ALA A 219 -13.17 -18.03 -12.36
CA ALA A 219 -14.07 -19.10 -12.82
C ALA A 219 -15.39 -18.50 -13.30
N VAL A 220 -15.98 -19.12 -14.32
CA VAL A 220 -17.23 -18.70 -14.94
C VAL A 220 -18.30 -19.76 -14.69
N GLY A 221 -19.43 -19.36 -14.11
CA GLY A 221 -20.60 -20.20 -13.87
C GLY A 221 -21.83 -19.69 -14.61
N GLN A 222 -22.97 -20.34 -14.37
CA GLN A 222 -24.24 -19.97 -15.01
C GLN A 222 -24.72 -18.57 -14.62
N GLN A 223 -24.45 -18.13 -13.41
CA GLN A 223 -24.90 -16.85 -12.85
C GLN A 223 -23.86 -15.73 -12.95
N GLY A 224 -22.76 -15.93 -13.67
CA GLY A 224 -21.70 -14.93 -13.81
C GLY A 224 -20.31 -15.52 -13.56
N PHE A 225 -19.40 -14.72 -13.05
CA PHE A 225 -18.03 -15.13 -12.76
C PHE A 225 -17.64 -14.80 -11.32
N LYS A 226 -16.68 -15.55 -10.79
CA LYS A 226 -16.05 -15.30 -9.50
C LYS A 226 -14.53 -15.16 -9.68
N GLN A 227 -13.91 -14.36 -8.86
CA GLN A 227 -12.47 -14.10 -8.89
C GLN A 227 -11.80 -14.45 -7.57
N ARG A 228 -10.53 -14.81 -7.66
CA ARG A 228 -9.62 -15.08 -6.55
C ARG A 228 -8.23 -14.54 -6.89
N GLN A 229 -7.72 -13.64 -6.07
CA GLN A 229 -6.36 -13.14 -6.16
C GLN A 229 -5.45 -13.95 -5.26
N SER A 230 -4.16 -13.98 -5.58
CA SER A 230 -3.13 -14.57 -4.71
C SER A 230 -3.18 -14.02 -3.29
N LEU A 231 -2.78 -14.81 -2.30
CA LEU A 231 -2.52 -14.38 -0.93
C LEU A 231 -1.06 -13.94 -0.75
N GLY A 232 -0.19 -14.15 -1.75
CA GLY A 232 1.19 -13.70 -1.73
C GLY A 232 1.31 -12.18 -1.70
N ASN A 233 2.19 -11.71 -0.83
CA ASN A 233 2.38 -10.28 -0.55
C ASN A 233 3.60 -9.73 -1.28
N PRO A 234 3.63 -8.42 -1.58
CA PRO A 234 4.88 -7.75 -1.88
C PRO A 234 5.76 -7.70 -0.63
N VAL A 235 7.04 -8.02 -0.81
CA VAL A 235 8.01 -8.17 0.28
C VAL A 235 9.33 -7.48 -0.02
N GLY A 236 10.07 -7.10 1.04
CA GLY A 236 11.47 -6.70 0.98
C GLY A 236 12.38 -7.91 1.13
N ARG A 237 12.32 -8.84 0.17
CA ARG A 237 13.08 -10.11 0.15
C ARG A 237 13.57 -10.43 -1.24
N GLY A 238 14.42 -11.46 -1.37
CA GLY A 238 14.84 -12.04 -2.62
C GLY A 238 13.90 -13.14 -3.12
N PHE A 239 14.37 -13.90 -4.11
CA PHE A 239 13.57 -14.96 -4.74
C PHE A 239 13.26 -16.13 -3.81
N GLU A 240 14.02 -16.30 -2.72
CA GLU A 240 13.77 -17.29 -1.66
C GLU A 240 12.36 -17.17 -1.04
N TYR A 241 11.72 -16.02 -1.14
CA TYR A 241 10.34 -15.85 -0.72
C TYR A 241 9.38 -16.81 -1.42
N LEU A 242 9.68 -17.21 -2.66
CA LEU A 242 8.85 -18.10 -3.46
C LEU A 242 9.23 -19.59 -3.29
N ASP A 243 10.10 -19.93 -2.34
CA ASP A 243 10.49 -21.35 -2.10
C ASP A 243 9.37 -22.20 -1.47
N GLY A 244 8.33 -21.55 -0.90
CA GLY A 244 7.13 -22.24 -0.41
C GLY A 244 7.42 -23.28 0.69
N ARG A 245 8.21 -22.93 1.71
CA ARG A 245 8.62 -23.85 2.79
C ARG A 245 7.40 -24.34 3.57
N PRO A 246 7.18 -25.65 3.72
CA PRO A 246 6.00 -26.20 4.39
C PRO A 246 5.82 -25.73 5.85
N GLU A 247 6.92 -25.52 6.57
CA GLU A 247 6.93 -25.05 7.95
C GLU A 247 6.42 -23.61 8.11
N ASP A 248 6.41 -22.84 7.03
CA ASP A 248 5.90 -21.46 7.03
C ASP A 248 4.38 -21.39 6.84
N LYS A 249 3.73 -22.49 6.51
CA LYS A 249 2.28 -22.52 6.31
C LYS A 249 1.52 -22.40 7.64
N ILE A 250 0.49 -21.55 7.64
CA ILE A 250 -0.49 -21.50 8.70
C ILE A 250 -1.83 -21.95 8.13
N VAL A 251 -2.40 -22.97 8.73
CA VAL A 251 -3.71 -23.53 8.35
C VAL A 251 -4.71 -23.22 9.45
N ILE A 252 -5.83 -22.59 9.08
CA ILE A 252 -6.97 -22.40 9.96
C ILE A 252 -7.96 -23.52 9.68
N GLN A 253 -8.40 -24.23 10.69
CA GLN A 253 -9.30 -25.36 10.56
C GLN A 253 -10.60 -24.95 9.86
N GLY A 254 -10.90 -25.59 8.72
CA GLY A 254 -12.04 -25.25 7.87
C GLY A 254 -11.78 -24.22 6.78
N ALA A 255 -10.67 -23.47 6.87
CA ALA A 255 -10.24 -22.51 5.85
C ALA A 255 -8.73 -22.65 5.59
N ASN A 256 -8.35 -23.30 4.51
CA ASN A 256 -6.95 -23.51 4.15
C ASN A 256 -6.38 -22.25 3.49
N ILE A 257 -5.83 -21.33 4.27
CA ILE A 257 -5.30 -20.03 3.82
C ILE A 257 -4.06 -19.59 4.59
N GLY A 258 -3.22 -18.80 3.91
CA GLY A 258 -2.11 -18.06 4.49
C GLY A 258 -0.76 -18.80 4.51
N TYR A 259 0.28 -18.02 4.34
CA TYR A 259 1.69 -18.41 4.46
C TYR A 259 2.40 -17.38 5.35
N ARG A 260 3.39 -17.82 6.10
CA ARG A 260 4.03 -17.01 7.14
C ARG A 260 5.21 -16.17 6.59
N ASP A 261 6.32 -16.82 6.29
CA ASP A 261 7.57 -16.14 5.90
C ASP A 261 7.96 -16.41 4.44
N THR A 262 7.52 -17.53 3.85
CA THR A 262 7.64 -17.84 2.43
C THR A 262 6.27 -18.07 1.80
N TYR A 263 6.23 -18.10 0.48
CA TYR A 263 5.00 -18.19 -0.29
C TYR A 263 5.10 -19.27 -1.36
N ASP A 264 4.26 -20.28 -1.25
CA ASP A 264 4.07 -21.30 -2.28
C ASP A 264 2.99 -20.82 -3.26
N MET A 265 3.44 -20.17 -4.34
CA MET A 265 2.55 -19.59 -5.34
C MET A 265 1.77 -20.66 -6.10
N VAL A 266 2.36 -21.85 -6.30
CA VAL A 266 1.73 -22.97 -7.02
C VAL A 266 0.59 -23.57 -6.18
N GLU A 267 0.85 -23.81 -4.90
CA GLU A 267 -0.17 -24.34 -3.99
C GLU A 267 -1.32 -23.34 -3.78
N ASP A 268 -1.03 -22.04 -3.62
CA ASP A 268 -2.08 -21.01 -3.52
C ASP A 268 -2.93 -20.95 -4.80
N ALA A 269 -2.32 -21.12 -5.98
CA ALA A 269 -3.06 -21.16 -7.25
C ALA A 269 -3.94 -22.42 -7.37
N ARG A 270 -3.47 -23.57 -6.88
CA ARG A 270 -4.25 -24.81 -6.81
C ARG A 270 -5.47 -24.63 -5.91
N GLU A 271 -5.26 -24.10 -4.72
CA GLU A 271 -6.34 -23.83 -3.78
C GLU A 271 -7.29 -22.74 -4.31
N ALA A 272 -6.78 -21.72 -5.01
CA ALA A 272 -7.61 -20.71 -5.64
C ALA A 272 -8.60 -21.30 -6.66
N GLY A 273 -8.14 -22.27 -7.47
CA GLY A 273 -9.02 -23.00 -8.40
C GLY A 273 -10.16 -23.72 -7.68
N LYS A 274 -9.86 -24.46 -6.61
CA LYS A 274 -10.87 -25.15 -5.78
C LYS A 274 -11.82 -24.20 -5.09
N GLN A 275 -11.28 -23.11 -4.51
CA GLN A 275 -12.06 -22.07 -3.84
C GLN A 275 -13.02 -21.37 -4.81
N LEU A 276 -12.60 -21.11 -6.05
CA LEU A 276 -13.46 -20.52 -7.08
C LEU A 276 -14.70 -21.38 -7.39
N GLN A 277 -14.57 -22.71 -7.42
CA GLN A 277 -15.71 -23.60 -7.61
C GLN A 277 -16.68 -23.54 -6.41
N LYS A 278 -16.15 -23.46 -5.19
CA LYS A 278 -16.98 -23.24 -4.00
C LYS A 278 -17.67 -21.88 -4.05
N LYS A 279 -16.98 -20.82 -4.46
CA LYS A 279 -17.57 -19.47 -4.63
C LYS A 279 -18.72 -19.43 -5.63
N LEU A 280 -18.63 -20.18 -6.73
CA LEU A 280 -19.71 -20.28 -7.72
C LEU A 280 -20.97 -20.96 -7.16
N ALA A 281 -20.81 -21.88 -6.20
CA ALA A 281 -21.89 -22.62 -5.55
C ALA A 281 -22.36 -21.98 -4.23
N ALA A 282 -21.60 -21.05 -3.68
CA ALA A 282 -21.86 -20.48 -2.37
C ALA A 282 -23.13 -19.61 -2.35
N LYS A 283 -23.81 -19.62 -1.21
CA LYS A 283 -24.97 -18.76 -0.96
C LYS A 283 -24.50 -17.34 -0.62
N SER A 284 -25.27 -16.34 -1.05
CA SER A 284 -25.10 -14.97 -0.60
C SER A 284 -25.37 -14.85 0.90
N VAL A 285 -24.64 -13.96 1.57
CA VAL A 285 -24.88 -13.64 2.97
C VAL A 285 -26.27 -12.99 3.15
N GLU A 286 -26.97 -13.36 4.23
CA GLU A 286 -28.15 -12.61 4.66
C GLU A 286 -27.72 -11.28 5.29
N PRO A 287 -28.33 -10.14 4.89
CA PRO A 287 -28.03 -8.85 5.52
C PRO A 287 -28.32 -8.88 7.02
N GLY A 288 -27.40 -8.37 7.83
CA GLY A 288 -27.59 -8.42 9.27
C GLY A 288 -26.36 -7.96 10.08
N LYS A 289 -26.40 -8.23 11.36
CA LYS A 289 -25.32 -8.01 12.30
C LYS A 289 -24.60 -9.31 12.58
N TYR A 290 -23.30 -9.28 12.44
CA TYR A 290 -22.44 -10.44 12.64
C TYR A 290 -21.18 -10.06 13.41
N ASP A 291 -20.66 -10.94 14.21
CA ASP A 291 -19.28 -10.85 14.65
C ASP A 291 -18.36 -11.12 13.45
N LEU A 292 -17.29 -10.34 13.32
CA LEU A 292 -16.32 -10.51 12.24
C LEU A 292 -15.00 -11.01 12.81
N VAL A 293 -14.47 -12.07 12.22
CA VAL A 293 -13.09 -12.49 12.41
C VAL A 293 -12.35 -12.15 11.13
N LEU A 294 -11.38 -11.26 11.24
CA LEU A 294 -10.61 -10.79 10.10
C LEU A 294 -9.24 -11.46 10.05
N ASP A 295 -9.01 -12.19 8.97
CA ASP A 295 -7.70 -12.76 8.67
C ASP A 295 -6.68 -11.64 8.37
N PRO A 296 -5.40 -11.83 8.65
CA PRO A 296 -4.34 -10.87 8.32
C PRO A 296 -4.37 -10.34 6.88
N HIS A 297 -4.65 -11.20 5.89
CA HIS A 297 -4.73 -10.80 4.47
C HIS A 297 -5.94 -9.91 4.15
N HIS A 298 -6.92 -9.82 5.06
CA HIS A 298 -8.01 -8.86 4.98
C HIS A 298 -7.79 -7.66 5.89
N LEU A 299 -7.39 -7.89 7.13
CA LEU A 299 -7.19 -6.85 8.15
C LEU A 299 -6.14 -5.81 7.70
N MET A 300 -5.15 -6.20 6.89
CA MET A 300 -4.16 -5.28 6.34
C MET A 300 -4.78 -4.09 5.58
N LEU A 301 -5.87 -4.33 4.84
CA LEU A 301 -6.59 -3.26 4.15
C LEU A 301 -7.27 -2.32 5.15
N THR A 302 -7.90 -2.88 6.17
CA THR A 302 -8.56 -2.10 7.21
C THR A 302 -7.57 -1.22 7.96
N ILE A 303 -6.40 -1.75 8.36
CA ILE A 303 -5.36 -0.95 9.02
C ILE A 303 -4.80 0.10 8.05
N HIS A 304 -4.52 -0.28 6.80
CA HIS A 304 -3.99 0.65 5.79
C HIS A 304 -4.89 1.89 5.65
N GLU A 305 -6.19 1.68 5.47
CA GLU A 305 -7.15 2.74 5.18
C GLU A 305 -7.61 3.50 6.42
N SER A 306 -7.83 2.79 7.55
CA SER A 306 -8.43 3.39 8.74
C SER A 306 -7.43 3.77 9.85
N VAL A 307 -6.14 3.39 9.72
CA VAL A 307 -5.08 3.75 10.68
C VAL A 307 -3.88 4.34 9.99
N GLY A 308 -3.31 3.63 9.02
CA GLY A 308 -2.09 4.05 8.35
C GLY A 308 -2.23 5.44 7.72
N HIS A 309 -3.21 5.61 6.85
CA HIS A 309 -3.46 6.87 6.16
C HIS A 309 -3.94 8.02 7.05
N PRO A 310 -4.92 7.86 7.95
CA PRO A 310 -5.33 8.99 8.78
C PRO A 310 -4.26 9.45 9.78
N LEU A 311 -3.26 8.62 10.08
CA LEU A 311 -2.16 8.98 10.97
C LEU A 311 -0.89 9.41 10.22
N GLU A 312 -0.95 9.65 8.92
CA GLU A 312 0.05 10.41 8.16
C GLU A 312 -0.12 11.90 8.48
N LEU A 313 0.90 12.55 9.02
CA LEU A 313 0.79 13.93 9.48
C LEU A 313 0.50 14.91 8.32
N ASP A 314 0.97 14.63 7.10
CA ASP A 314 0.61 15.36 5.88
C ASP A 314 -0.90 15.50 5.71
N ARG A 315 -1.64 14.41 5.95
CA ARG A 315 -3.10 14.40 5.81
C ARG A 315 -3.79 15.14 6.93
N VAL A 316 -3.26 15.00 8.16
CA VAL A 316 -3.77 15.73 9.34
C VAL A 316 -3.63 17.24 9.15
N LEU A 317 -2.52 17.67 8.54
CA LEU A 317 -2.25 19.07 8.21
C LEU A 317 -2.96 19.56 6.93
N GLY A 318 -3.60 18.66 6.19
CA GLY A 318 -4.31 18.98 4.96
C GLY A 318 -3.42 19.18 3.73
N TYR A 319 -2.14 18.80 3.78
CA TYR A 319 -1.21 18.97 2.66
C TYR A 319 -1.59 18.13 1.43
N GLU A 320 -2.28 17.01 1.65
CA GLU A 320 -2.78 16.13 0.59
C GLU A 320 -4.30 16.29 0.29
N ALA A 321 -4.95 17.30 0.81
CA ALA A 321 -6.42 17.44 0.76
C ALA A 321 -7.01 17.37 -0.66
N ASN A 322 -6.31 17.89 -1.65
CA ASN A 322 -6.74 17.89 -3.05
C ASN A 322 -6.25 16.66 -3.86
N TYR A 323 -5.50 15.77 -3.24
CA TYR A 323 -4.90 14.59 -3.91
C TYR A 323 -5.36 13.27 -3.28
N ALA A 324 -5.15 13.10 -1.97
CA ALA A 324 -5.33 11.84 -1.28
C ALA A 324 -6.22 11.94 -0.03
N GLY A 325 -6.79 13.11 0.24
CA GLY A 325 -7.72 13.38 1.33
C GLY A 325 -7.05 13.94 2.59
N THR A 326 -7.83 13.96 3.65
CA THR A 326 -7.47 14.53 4.96
C THR A 326 -7.53 13.44 6.05
N SER A 327 -7.60 13.84 7.30
CA SER A 327 -7.74 12.94 8.45
C SER A 327 -8.84 13.39 9.41
N PHE A 328 -9.60 12.42 9.93
CA PHE A 328 -10.50 12.65 11.07
C PHE A 328 -9.74 12.75 12.40
N ALA A 329 -8.51 12.21 12.47
CA ALA A 329 -7.66 12.21 13.66
C ALA A 329 -6.85 13.53 13.73
N THR A 330 -7.53 14.63 14.04
CA THR A 330 -6.98 15.99 14.04
C THR A 330 -6.01 16.24 15.19
N LEU A 331 -5.16 17.27 15.07
CA LEU A 331 -4.22 17.66 16.13
C LEU A 331 -4.90 17.99 17.46
N ASP A 332 -6.11 18.58 17.44
CA ASP A 332 -6.86 18.89 18.66
C ASP A 332 -7.25 17.61 19.43
N LYS A 333 -7.65 16.58 18.71
CA LYS A 333 -7.95 15.26 19.29
C LYS A 333 -6.72 14.63 19.91
N TRP A 334 -5.60 14.66 19.22
CA TRP A 334 -4.33 14.16 19.75
C TRP A 334 -3.88 14.96 20.98
N LYS A 335 -3.90 16.30 20.94
CA LYS A 335 -3.52 17.17 22.04
C LYS A 335 -4.37 16.96 23.30
N SER A 336 -5.58 16.44 23.16
CA SER A 336 -6.41 16.11 24.32
C SER A 336 -5.81 15.02 25.21
N GLY A 337 -4.94 14.17 24.64
CA GLY A 337 -4.36 13.01 25.33
C GLY A 337 -5.35 11.91 25.72
N THR A 338 -6.61 12.05 25.30
CA THR A 338 -7.71 11.15 25.71
C THR A 338 -8.57 10.67 24.54
N PHE A 339 -8.13 10.93 23.29
CA PHE A 339 -8.92 10.52 22.14
C PHE A 339 -8.88 9.01 21.96
N GLU A 340 -10.00 8.36 22.27
CA GLU A 340 -10.21 6.91 22.11
C GLU A 340 -10.31 6.57 20.62
N TYR A 341 -9.27 5.92 20.09
CA TYR A 341 -9.20 5.43 18.71
C TYR A 341 -9.82 4.05 18.57
N GLY A 342 -9.68 3.23 19.61
CA GLY A 342 -10.14 1.86 19.66
C GLY A 342 -10.30 1.35 21.10
N SER A 343 -10.70 0.09 21.25
CA SER A 343 -10.78 -0.56 22.55
C SER A 343 -9.39 -0.66 23.21
N LYS A 344 -9.35 -0.85 24.54
CA LYS A 344 -8.09 -0.89 25.32
C LYS A 344 -7.09 -1.96 24.88
N ILE A 345 -7.54 -3.01 24.18
CA ILE A 345 -6.64 -4.03 23.67
C ILE A 345 -5.98 -3.61 22.33
N VAL A 346 -6.46 -2.54 21.71
CA VAL A 346 -5.93 -2.05 20.41
C VAL A 346 -4.67 -1.24 20.64
N ASN A 347 -3.54 -1.82 20.25
CA ASN A 347 -2.23 -1.18 20.23
C ASN A 347 -1.68 -1.21 18.81
N LEU A 348 -1.52 -0.05 18.19
CA LEU A 348 -1.07 0.10 16.81
C LEU A 348 0.27 0.85 16.79
N PHE A 349 1.20 0.35 16.03
CA PHE A 349 2.55 0.90 15.93
C PHE A 349 3.00 0.98 14.48
N ALA A 350 3.95 1.85 14.23
CA ALA A 350 4.64 1.96 12.95
C ALA A 350 6.09 1.47 13.11
N ASP A 351 6.56 0.65 12.18
CA ASP A 351 7.90 0.07 12.24
C ASP A 351 8.51 -0.03 10.84
N LYS A 352 9.68 0.55 10.66
CA LYS A 352 10.48 0.43 9.43
C LYS A 352 11.73 -0.42 9.61
N THR A 353 11.87 -1.10 10.74
CA THR A 353 13.01 -1.98 11.04
C THR A 353 12.69 -3.47 10.85
N GLN A 354 11.44 -3.80 10.55
CA GLN A 354 10.97 -5.17 10.41
C GLN A 354 11.52 -5.83 9.15
N VAL A 355 12.39 -6.81 9.34
CA VAL A 355 13.03 -7.57 8.27
C VAL A 355 12.01 -8.25 7.37
N GLY A 356 12.19 -8.13 6.06
CA GLY A 356 11.34 -8.75 5.05
C GLY A 356 10.05 -7.96 4.74
N SER A 357 9.69 -6.94 5.53
CA SER A 357 8.57 -6.07 5.19
C SER A 357 8.89 -5.14 4.02
N LEU A 358 7.86 -4.67 3.33
CA LEU A 358 8.04 -3.79 2.17
C LEU A 358 8.67 -2.44 2.53
N GLY A 359 8.40 -1.92 3.73
CA GLY A 359 8.93 -0.65 4.24
C GLY A 359 10.31 -0.73 4.87
N TYR A 360 10.89 -1.92 5.00
CA TYR A 360 12.18 -2.13 5.63
C TYR A 360 13.32 -1.51 4.83
N VAL A 361 14.00 -0.53 5.41
CA VAL A 361 15.21 0.13 4.89
C VAL A 361 16.07 0.58 6.06
N GLY A 362 17.36 0.83 5.84
CA GLY A 362 18.27 1.32 6.88
C GLY A 362 18.00 2.78 7.27
N TRP A 363 17.78 3.63 6.27
CA TRP A 363 17.49 5.06 6.40
C TRP A 363 16.39 5.45 5.42
N ASP A 364 15.64 6.48 5.75
CA ASP A 364 14.67 7.10 4.86
C ASP A 364 15.32 8.04 3.83
N ASP A 365 14.53 8.69 2.99
CA ASP A 365 15.02 9.57 1.93
C ASP A 365 15.40 11.00 2.43
N GLU A 366 15.43 11.22 3.77
CA GLU A 366 16.00 12.39 4.44
C GLU A 366 17.28 12.04 5.24
N GLY A 367 17.76 10.79 5.10
CA GLY A 367 18.92 10.30 5.84
C GLY A 367 18.65 10.03 7.32
N VAL A 368 17.39 9.89 7.72
CA VAL A 368 16.98 9.53 9.08
C VAL A 368 16.98 8.01 9.23
N LYS A 369 17.66 7.51 10.27
CA LYS A 369 17.67 6.07 10.57
C LYS A 369 16.27 5.61 10.94
N THR A 370 15.84 4.51 10.36
CA THR A 370 14.52 3.95 10.62
C THR A 370 14.36 3.42 12.03
N LYS A 371 13.14 3.49 12.57
CA LYS A 371 12.78 3.10 13.94
C LYS A 371 11.36 2.56 14.02
N GLU A 372 10.99 2.09 15.20
CA GLU A 372 9.62 1.74 15.61
C GLU A 372 9.08 2.83 16.55
N TRP A 373 7.75 3.10 16.50
CA TRP A 373 7.04 3.99 17.43
C TRP A 373 5.56 3.64 17.52
N ASP A 374 4.95 3.93 18.68
CA ASP A 374 3.51 3.72 18.88
C ASP A 374 2.69 4.83 18.20
N LEU A 375 1.57 4.45 17.59
CA LEU A 375 0.56 5.35 17.03
C LEU A 375 -0.69 5.40 17.92
N VAL A 376 -1.14 4.23 18.36
CA VAL A 376 -2.25 4.05 19.30
C VAL A 376 -1.78 3.12 20.40
N LYS A 377 -1.97 3.53 21.64
CA LYS A 377 -1.60 2.75 22.83
C LYS A 377 -2.78 2.64 23.77
N ASP A 378 -3.11 1.41 24.19
CA ASP A 378 -4.25 1.10 25.04
C ASP A 378 -5.56 1.75 24.53
N GLY A 379 -5.74 1.73 23.20
CA GLY A 379 -6.87 2.34 22.52
C GLY A 379 -6.79 3.85 22.31
N VAL A 380 -5.81 4.55 22.86
CA VAL A 380 -5.68 6.02 22.80
C VAL A 380 -4.68 6.44 21.71
N LEU A 381 -5.02 7.44 20.91
CA LEU A 381 -4.12 8.06 19.93
C LEU A 381 -2.96 8.76 20.66
N VAL A 382 -1.72 8.31 20.40
CA VAL A 382 -0.53 8.86 21.06
C VAL A 382 0.44 9.56 20.11
N ASN A 383 0.44 9.20 18.81
CA ASN A 383 1.39 9.80 17.87
C ASN A 383 0.92 9.69 16.41
N TYR A 384 1.67 10.33 15.52
CA TYR A 384 1.50 10.31 14.07
C TYR A 384 2.76 9.79 13.38
N GLN A 385 2.73 9.74 12.05
CA GLN A 385 3.87 9.50 11.18
C GLN A 385 4.36 10.86 10.67
N ALA A 386 5.58 11.27 11.02
CA ALA A 386 6.13 12.59 10.72
C ALA A 386 7.53 12.50 10.11
N ILE A 387 7.84 13.45 9.23
CA ILE A 387 9.17 13.69 8.65
C ILE A 387 9.85 14.87 9.33
N ARG A 388 11.06 15.24 8.91
CA ARG A 388 11.90 16.21 9.63
C ARG A 388 11.29 17.60 9.76
N ASP A 389 10.59 18.10 8.76
CA ASP A 389 9.94 19.42 8.78
C ASP A 389 8.58 19.45 9.49
N GLN A 390 8.14 18.30 10.00
CA GLN A 390 6.87 18.15 10.70
C GLN A 390 7.02 17.78 12.19
N ALA A 391 8.15 17.21 12.58
CA ALA A 391 8.36 16.68 13.92
C ALA A 391 8.03 17.69 15.02
N HIS A 392 8.40 18.96 14.85
CA HIS A 392 8.15 20.04 15.80
C HIS A 392 6.64 20.33 16.03
N ILE A 393 5.76 19.98 15.07
CA ILE A 393 4.31 20.21 15.15
C ILE A 393 3.65 19.28 16.20
N ILE A 394 4.27 18.12 16.41
CA ILE A 394 3.82 17.09 17.35
C ILE A 394 4.78 16.90 18.53
N ASP A 395 5.56 17.93 18.84
CA ASP A 395 6.51 17.97 19.97
C ASP A 395 7.58 16.86 19.92
N GLU A 396 7.82 16.27 18.73
CA GLU A 396 8.88 15.29 18.53
C GLU A 396 10.24 15.96 18.28
N LYS A 397 11.28 15.42 18.93
CA LYS A 397 12.66 15.94 18.79
C LYS A 397 13.32 15.49 17.48
N GLU A 398 12.86 14.39 16.91
CA GLU A 398 13.41 13.73 15.73
C GLU A 398 12.29 13.25 14.80
N SER A 399 12.59 13.17 13.50
CA SER A 399 11.73 12.51 12.53
C SER A 399 11.51 11.03 12.85
N HIS A 400 10.39 10.49 12.39
CA HIS A 400 10.10 9.05 12.48
C HIS A 400 10.79 8.21 11.37
N GLY A 401 11.55 8.85 10.47
CA GLY A 401 12.24 8.13 9.39
C GLY A 401 11.27 7.57 8.34
N CYS A 402 10.20 8.29 8.04
CA CYS A 402 9.17 7.86 7.10
C CYS A 402 9.05 8.73 5.83
N CYS A 403 10.10 9.49 5.50
CA CYS A 403 10.22 10.18 4.24
C CYS A 403 10.54 9.22 3.09
N TYR A 404 9.88 9.38 1.95
CA TYR A 404 10.11 8.54 0.80
C TYR A 404 9.85 9.27 -0.51
N SER A 405 10.61 8.89 -1.51
CA SER A 405 10.43 9.30 -2.90
C SER A 405 10.33 8.09 -3.80
N GLN A 406 9.46 8.16 -4.78
CA GLN A 406 9.25 7.09 -5.75
C GLN A 406 10.48 6.89 -6.65
N SER A 407 11.18 7.97 -6.99
CA SER A 407 12.40 7.92 -7.80
C SER A 407 13.31 9.13 -7.54
N TRP A 408 14.50 9.13 -8.16
CA TRP A 408 15.42 10.26 -8.09
C TRP A 408 14.84 11.59 -8.61
N ARG A 409 13.87 11.53 -9.54
CA ARG A 409 13.25 12.70 -10.16
C ARG A 409 12.07 13.29 -9.38
N ASP A 410 11.59 12.59 -8.36
CA ASP A 410 10.40 12.98 -7.60
C ASP A 410 10.79 13.60 -6.26
N VAL A 411 10.03 14.59 -5.81
CA VAL A 411 10.17 15.15 -4.47
C VAL A 411 9.87 14.08 -3.43
N GLN A 412 10.68 14.01 -2.40
CA GLN A 412 10.38 13.18 -1.22
C GLN A 412 9.39 13.87 -0.28
N PHE A 413 8.52 13.11 0.30
CA PHE A 413 7.52 13.55 1.24
C PHE A 413 7.17 12.44 2.24
N GLN A 414 6.33 12.73 3.22
CA GLN A 414 5.90 11.75 4.20
C GLN A 414 5.15 10.61 3.53
N ARG A 415 5.50 9.38 3.88
CA ARG A 415 4.79 8.18 3.44
C ARG A 415 4.63 7.21 4.60
N MET A 416 3.53 6.46 4.54
CA MET A 416 3.20 5.45 5.52
C MET A 416 4.36 4.47 5.75
N ALA A 417 4.73 4.29 7.02
CA ALA A 417 5.59 3.20 7.45
C ALA A 417 4.83 1.85 7.43
N ASN A 418 5.47 0.78 7.88
CA ASN A 418 4.74 -0.45 8.15
C ASN A 418 3.91 -0.25 9.42
N VAL A 419 2.59 -0.09 9.27
CA VAL A 419 1.67 0.09 10.40
C VAL A 419 1.06 -1.25 10.77
N SER A 420 1.14 -1.60 12.03
CA SER A 420 0.82 -2.94 12.54
C SER A 420 0.00 -2.89 13.81
N LEU A 421 -0.76 -3.95 14.05
CA LEU A 421 -1.44 -4.20 15.31
C LEU A 421 -0.54 -5.06 16.21
N ARG A 422 -0.27 -4.63 17.46
CA ARG A 422 0.53 -5.42 18.38
C ARG A 422 -0.20 -6.71 18.76
N PRO A 423 0.54 -7.79 18.94
CA PRO A 423 -0.02 -9.06 19.38
C PRO A 423 -0.62 -9.01 20.77
N ASN A 424 -1.59 -9.89 21.01
CA ASN A 424 -1.89 -10.28 22.38
C ASN A 424 -0.62 -10.82 23.05
N GLU A 425 -0.43 -10.54 24.34
CA GLU A 425 0.67 -11.09 25.13
C GLU A 425 0.52 -12.60 25.28
N GLU A 426 -0.73 -13.06 25.47
CA GLU A 426 -1.08 -14.47 25.41
C GLU A 426 -1.07 -14.96 23.96
N ASP A 427 -0.45 -16.11 23.71
CA ASP A 427 -0.33 -16.66 22.35
C ASP A 427 -1.59 -17.42 21.92
N VAL A 428 -2.71 -16.68 21.88
CA VAL A 428 -4.02 -17.16 21.42
C VAL A 428 -3.96 -17.45 19.91
N SER A 429 -4.38 -18.61 19.47
CA SER A 429 -4.47 -18.98 18.07
C SER A 429 -5.67 -18.35 17.34
N ALA A 430 -5.64 -18.31 16.02
CA ALA A 430 -6.80 -17.89 15.23
C ALA A 430 -8.01 -18.80 15.44
N ASP A 431 -7.79 -20.09 15.61
CA ASP A 431 -8.86 -21.06 15.90
C ASP A 431 -9.53 -20.80 17.26
N GLU A 432 -8.78 -20.37 18.28
CA GLU A 432 -9.34 -19.96 19.57
C GLU A 432 -10.14 -18.66 19.45
N VAL A 433 -9.69 -17.71 18.61
CA VAL A 433 -10.47 -16.49 18.32
C VAL A 433 -11.81 -16.85 17.65
N ILE A 434 -11.80 -17.80 16.68
CA ILE A 434 -13.00 -18.30 16.02
C ILE A 434 -13.90 -19.05 17.00
N ALA A 435 -13.33 -19.88 17.88
CA ALA A 435 -14.07 -20.68 18.87
C ALA A 435 -14.90 -19.81 19.83
N GLY A 436 -14.51 -18.56 20.04
CA GLY A 436 -15.27 -17.59 20.83
C GLY A 436 -16.49 -16.99 20.15
N VAL A 437 -16.78 -17.30 18.88
CA VAL A 437 -17.84 -16.67 18.06
C VAL A 437 -19.04 -17.59 17.95
N GLU A 438 -20.20 -17.19 18.47
CA GLU A 438 -21.46 -17.95 18.34
C GLU A 438 -22.02 -17.85 16.91
N LYS A 439 -22.13 -16.64 16.37
CA LYS A 439 -22.58 -16.35 15.00
C LYS A 439 -21.71 -15.27 14.39
N GLY A 440 -21.02 -15.57 13.31
CA GLY A 440 -20.10 -14.63 12.70
C GLY A 440 -19.69 -14.97 11.28
N ILE A 441 -18.75 -14.17 10.77
CA ILE A 441 -18.14 -14.37 9.46
C ILE A 441 -16.62 -14.25 9.61
N TYR A 442 -15.91 -15.25 9.11
CA TYR A 442 -14.48 -15.18 8.89
C TYR A 442 -14.21 -14.61 7.49
N ILE A 443 -13.40 -13.56 7.41
CA ILE A 443 -13.10 -12.84 6.17
C ILE A 443 -11.60 -12.90 5.90
N ALA A 444 -11.23 -13.39 4.71
CA ALA A 444 -9.85 -13.45 4.26
C ALA A 444 -9.65 -12.83 2.87
N GLY A 445 -8.42 -12.35 2.65
CA GLY A 445 -7.99 -11.74 1.42
C GLY A 445 -8.58 -10.34 1.17
N ARG A 446 -7.90 -9.59 0.31
CA ARG A 446 -8.26 -8.23 -0.05
C ARG A 446 -9.38 -8.23 -1.09
N GLY A 447 -10.46 -7.50 -0.85
CA GLY A 447 -11.57 -7.30 -1.78
C GLY A 447 -11.78 -5.84 -2.17
N SER A 448 -13.03 -5.49 -2.49
CA SER A 448 -13.44 -4.11 -2.76
C SER A 448 -13.34 -3.25 -1.50
N PHE A 449 -13.05 -1.98 -1.68
CA PHE A 449 -13.04 -1.02 -0.60
C PHE A 449 -13.53 0.35 -1.06
N SER A 450 -14.13 1.08 -0.13
CA SER A 450 -14.48 2.49 -0.27
C SER A 450 -14.33 3.15 1.09
N ILE A 451 -13.73 4.31 1.12
CA ILE A 451 -13.54 5.10 2.34
C ILE A 451 -13.62 6.58 1.99
N ASP A 452 -14.16 7.39 2.89
CA ASP A 452 -14.27 8.83 2.66
C ASP A 452 -12.89 9.54 2.72
N GLN A 453 -12.87 10.80 2.28
CA GLN A 453 -11.61 11.58 2.24
C GLN A 453 -11.00 11.83 3.62
N GLN A 454 -11.80 11.81 4.69
CA GLN A 454 -11.33 11.95 6.06
C GLN A 454 -10.84 10.65 6.67
N ARG A 455 -11.01 9.51 5.96
CA ARG A 455 -10.68 8.17 6.43
C ARG A 455 -11.51 7.74 7.65
N TYR A 456 -12.74 8.25 7.72
CA TYR A 456 -13.64 7.99 8.83
C TYR A 456 -14.70 6.94 8.52
N ASN A 457 -15.51 7.13 7.47
CA ASN A 457 -16.54 6.17 7.09
C ASN A 457 -16.05 5.27 5.96
N PHE A 458 -16.25 3.97 6.10
CA PHE A 458 -15.77 3.01 5.14
C PHE A 458 -16.76 1.87 4.86
N GLN A 459 -16.57 1.21 3.70
CA GLN A 459 -17.14 -0.07 3.34
C GLN A 459 -16.02 -0.95 2.78
N PHE A 460 -15.84 -2.14 3.36
CA PHE A 460 -14.84 -3.10 2.92
C PHE A 460 -15.46 -4.45 2.60
N GLY A 461 -14.89 -5.14 1.61
CA GLY A 461 -15.18 -6.52 1.27
C GLY A 461 -13.89 -7.33 1.18
N GLY A 462 -13.98 -8.61 1.48
CA GLY A 462 -12.88 -9.56 1.37
C GLY A 462 -12.89 -10.33 0.05
N GLN A 463 -12.13 -11.39 0.02
CA GLN A 463 -12.06 -12.34 -1.09
C GLN A 463 -12.75 -13.67 -0.80
N LEU A 464 -12.54 -14.17 0.41
CA LEU A 464 -13.06 -15.42 0.91
C LEU A 464 -13.85 -15.14 2.17
N PHE A 465 -15.04 -15.69 2.23
CA PHE A 465 -15.96 -15.50 3.33
C PHE A 465 -16.45 -16.85 3.82
N TYR A 466 -16.38 -17.06 5.13
CA TYR A 466 -16.83 -18.30 5.74
C TYR A 466 -17.78 -18.00 6.89
N GLU A 467 -18.91 -18.69 6.91
CA GLU A 467 -19.86 -18.59 8.02
C GLU A 467 -19.28 -19.27 9.27
N ILE A 468 -19.40 -18.59 10.41
CA ILE A 468 -19.05 -19.15 11.73
C ILE A 468 -20.36 -19.41 12.49
N LYS A 469 -20.52 -20.63 12.98
CA LYS A 469 -21.59 -21.05 13.91
C LYS A 469 -21.00 -21.82 15.07
N ASP A 470 -21.38 -21.47 16.28
CA ASP A 470 -20.98 -22.14 17.51
C ASP A 470 -19.47 -22.42 17.59
N GLY A 471 -18.67 -21.39 17.27
CA GLY A 471 -17.21 -21.44 17.30
C GLY A 471 -16.53 -22.22 16.17
N LYS A 472 -17.24 -22.52 15.08
CA LYS A 472 -16.69 -23.32 13.95
C LYS A 472 -17.00 -22.68 12.60
N ILE A 473 -16.05 -22.76 11.69
CA ILE A 473 -16.30 -22.49 10.27
C ILE A 473 -17.13 -23.64 9.70
N VAL A 474 -18.29 -23.31 9.14
CA VAL A 474 -19.26 -24.31 8.65
C VAL A 474 -19.38 -24.35 7.13
N ASP A 475 -19.34 -23.20 6.43
CA ASP A 475 -19.48 -23.16 4.99
C ASP A 475 -18.86 -21.88 4.41
N GLN A 476 -18.55 -21.90 3.11
CA GLN A 476 -18.19 -20.72 2.35
C GLN A 476 -19.44 -19.98 1.90
N ILE A 477 -19.47 -18.68 2.10
CA ILE A 477 -20.52 -17.76 1.67
C ILE A 477 -19.96 -16.68 0.75
N GLU A 478 -20.82 -15.93 0.09
CA GLU A 478 -20.44 -14.90 -0.88
C GLU A 478 -21.19 -13.58 -0.68
N ASP A 479 -20.80 -12.58 -1.48
CA ASP A 479 -21.43 -11.27 -1.55
C ASP A 479 -21.42 -10.50 -0.23
N VAL A 480 -20.35 -10.66 0.55
CA VAL A 480 -20.16 -9.97 1.83
C VAL A 480 -19.45 -8.63 1.62
N ALA A 481 -20.05 -7.58 2.15
CA ALA A 481 -19.41 -6.30 2.42
C ALA A 481 -19.88 -5.80 3.78
N TYR A 482 -18.96 -5.19 4.54
CA TYR A 482 -19.29 -4.57 5.82
C TYR A 482 -18.93 -3.09 5.81
N GLN A 483 -19.67 -2.30 6.56
CA GLN A 483 -19.45 -0.86 6.69
C GLN A 483 -19.51 -0.42 8.14
N SER A 484 -18.69 0.57 8.44
CA SER A 484 -18.60 1.18 9.78
C SER A 484 -17.93 2.56 9.67
N ASN A 485 -17.78 3.24 10.79
CA ASN A 485 -16.77 4.27 10.92
C ASN A 485 -15.54 3.74 11.68
N THR A 486 -14.41 4.39 11.45
CA THR A 486 -13.12 3.95 11.97
C THR A 486 -13.12 3.78 13.49
N GLN A 487 -13.67 4.74 14.21
CA GLN A 487 -13.63 4.76 15.66
C GLN A 487 -14.53 3.69 16.29
N GLU A 488 -15.77 3.55 15.81
CA GLU A 488 -16.70 2.49 16.26
C GLU A 488 -16.15 1.10 15.93
N PHE A 489 -15.55 0.95 14.74
CA PHE A 489 -14.97 -0.31 14.32
C PHE A 489 -13.85 -0.76 15.28
N TRP A 490 -12.85 0.09 15.53
CA TRP A 490 -11.73 -0.27 16.40
C TRP A 490 -12.15 -0.40 17.87
N ASN A 491 -13.17 0.33 18.33
CA ASN A 491 -13.76 0.14 19.66
C ASN A 491 -14.53 -1.19 19.81
N SER A 492 -14.99 -1.79 18.71
CA SER A 492 -15.65 -3.11 18.71
C SER A 492 -14.67 -4.29 18.73
N CYS A 493 -13.36 -4.06 18.70
CA CYS A 493 -12.35 -5.09 18.80
C CYS A 493 -12.34 -5.69 20.20
N VAL A 494 -12.61 -7.01 20.31
CA VAL A 494 -12.76 -7.71 21.58
C VAL A 494 -11.79 -8.88 21.79
N ALA A 495 -11.12 -9.34 20.72
CA ALA A 495 -10.13 -10.41 20.80
C ALA A 495 -9.10 -10.26 19.67
N MET A 496 -7.90 -10.72 19.93
CA MET A 496 -6.77 -10.78 18.99
C MET A 496 -5.99 -12.08 19.18
N ALA A 497 -5.50 -12.62 18.08
CA ALA A 497 -4.57 -13.74 18.12
C ALA A 497 -3.20 -13.34 18.67
N GLY A 498 -2.43 -14.30 19.08
CA GLY A 498 -1.09 -14.15 19.68
C GLY A 498 0.05 -14.11 18.65
N LYS A 499 1.30 -14.28 19.12
CA LYS A 499 2.53 -14.14 18.31
C LYS A 499 2.67 -15.21 17.22
N SER A 500 2.23 -16.43 17.49
CA SER A 500 2.31 -17.54 16.54
C SER A 500 1.48 -17.30 15.26
N ASP A 501 0.44 -16.46 15.34
CA ASP A 501 -0.45 -16.15 14.22
C ASP A 501 -0.09 -14.82 13.50
N TYR A 502 1.07 -14.26 13.81
CA TYR A 502 1.53 -12.99 13.26
C TYR A 502 2.05 -13.13 11.82
N ARG A 503 1.56 -12.29 10.92
CA ARG A 503 1.92 -12.30 9.49
C ARG A 503 2.21 -10.92 8.96
N SER A 504 3.25 -10.80 8.13
CA SER A 504 3.54 -9.57 7.38
C SER A 504 2.72 -9.56 6.08
N VAL A 505 1.77 -8.65 5.98
CA VAL A 505 0.87 -8.56 4.83
C VAL A 505 0.76 -7.11 4.37
N VAL A 506 0.83 -6.86 3.06
CA VAL A 506 0.71 -5.52 2.48
C VAL A 506 -0.15 -5.53 1.22
N PRO A 507 -0.90 -4.46 0.90
CA PRO A 507 -1.86 -4.48 -0.18
C PRO A 507 -1.25 -4.43 -1.59
N SER A 508 -0.08 -3.81 -1.77
CA SER A 508 0.60 -3.71 -3.08
C SER A 508 2.02 -3.16 -2.92
N LEU A 509 2.85 -3.22 -3.99
CA LEU A 509 4.20 -2.63 -3.99
C LEU A 509 4.23 -1.11 -3.77
N THR A 510 3.15 -0.42 -4.06
CA THR A 510 3.02 1.02 -3.82
C THR A 510 2.50 1.35 -2.43
N ALA A 511 1.90 0.38 -1.74
CA ALA A 511 1.37 0.53 -0.40
C ALA A 511 2.35 -0.06 0.62
N ARG A 512 2.53 0.61 1.73
CA ARG A 512 3.42 0.17 2.80
C ARG A 512 2.58 -0.06 4.05
N VAL A 513 2.29 -1.30 4.35
CA VAL A 513 1.64 -1.72 5.60
C VAL A 513 2.21 -3.05 6.01
N SER A 514 2.31 -3.29 7.25
CA SER A 514 2.90 -4.46 7.87
C SER A 514 2.01 -5.19 8.82
N PRO A 515 2.57 -6.14 9.48
CA PRO A 515 2.00 -7.44 9.76
C PRO A 515 0.81 -7.42 10.69
N LEU A 516 -0.05 -8.40 10.51
CA LEU A 516 -1.38 -8.47 11.06
C LEU A 516 -1.72 -9.86 11.58
N ARG A 517 -2.79 -9.93 12.36
CA ARG A 517 -3.29 -11.14 13.02
C ARG A 517 -4.77 -11.29 12.81
N SER A 518 -5.28 -12.49 13.04
CA SER A 518 -6.72 -12.69 13.13
C SER A 518 -7.28 -11.90 14.30
N VAL A 519 -8.25 -11.06 14.02
CA VAL A 519 -8.87 -10.17 14.99
C VAL A 519 -10.39 -10.34 14.96
N ARG A 520 -11.01 -10.43 16.13
CA ARG A 520 -12.45 -10.48 16.27
C ARG A 520 -13.02 -9.11 16.60
N PHE A 521 -14.01 -8.71 15.80
CA PHE A 521 -14.84 -7.55 16.04
C PHE A 521 -16.25 -7.99 16.40
N ARG A 522 -16.76 -7.53 17.55
CA ARG A 522 -18.09 -7.85 18.04
C ARG A 522 -19.06 -6.77 17.64
N THR A 523 -20.20 -7.15 17.08
CA THR A 523 -21.29 -6.22 16.87
C THR A 523 -21.93 -5.85 18.21
N ALA A 524 -21.51 -4.74 18.79
CA ALA A 524 -22.07 -4.22 20.03
C ALA A 524 -23.49 -3.68 19.84
N ALA A 525 -24.20 -3.45 20.95
CA ALA A 525 -25.61 -3.04 20.95
C ALA A 525 -25.92 -1.63 20.41
N ARG A 526 -24.94 -0.88 19.87
CA ARG A 526 -25.10 0.43 19.15
C ARG A 526 -24.08 0.57 18.03
N PRO A 527 -24.46 1.35 16.96
CA PRO A 527 -24.65 0.75 15.65
C PRO A 527 -23.34 0.18 15.14
N PRO A 528 -23.46 -1.02 14.73
CA PRO A 528 -22.34 -1.92 14.59
C PRO A 528 -21.84 -1.93 13.15
N VAL A 529 -20.82 -2.71 12.94
CA VAL A 529 -20.49 -3.26 11.62
C VAL A 529 -21.75 -3.88 11.03
N SER A 530 -22.28 -3.32 9.97
CA SER A 530 -23.43 -3.89 9.24
C SER A 530 -22.97 -4.56 7.96
N ILE A 531 -23.45 -5.77 7.74
CA ILE A 531 -23.14 -6.54 6.53
C ILE A 531 -24.28 -6.38 5.53
N MET A 532 -23.90 -6.08 4.30
CA MET A 532 -24.81 -5.95 3.15
C MET A 532 -24.48 -7.00 2.11
N SER A 533 -25.49 -7.59 1.49
CA SER A 533 -25.27 -8.39 0.30
C SER A 533 -24.95 -7.49 -0.89
N THR A 534 -23.86 -7.78 -1.59
CA THR A 534 -23.46 -7.03 -2.78
C THR A 534 -24.26 -7.38 -4.03
N SER A 535 -25.05 -8.45 -3.99
CA SER A 535 -25.84 -8.92 -5.14
C SER A 535 -26.98 -7.99 -5.54
N SER A 536 -27.52 -7.20 -4.59
CA SER A 536 -28.64 -6.30 -4.85
C SER A 536 -28.25 -4.93 -5.41
N THR A 537 -26.98 -4.56 -5.44
CA THR A 537 -26.51 -3.22 -5.82
C THR A 537 -25.88 -3.17 -7.23
N LEU A 538 -25.51 -4.28 -7.81
CA LEU A 538 -24.80 -4.34 -9.10
C LEU A 538 -25.70 -4.42 -10.34
N HIS A 539 -27.01 -4.66 -10.21
CA HIS A 539 -27.94 -4.80 -11.36
C HIS A 539 -28.63 -3.51 -11.80
N ALA A 540 -28.45 -2.42 -11.10
CA ALA A 540 -29.10 -1.16 -11.45
C ALA A 540 -28.09 -0.03 -11.63
N ARG A 541 -27.33 0.02 -12.72
CA ARG A 541 -26.68 1.21 -13.32
C ARG A 541 -25.32 0.93 -13.96
N PHE A 542 -25.29 0.03 -14.95
CA PHE A 542 -24.16 -0.04 -15.88
C PHE A 542 -24.46 0.56 -17.27
N ASP A 543 -25.63 1.16 -17.48
CA ASP A 543 -26.03 1.66 -18.81
C ASP A 543 -25.86 3.17 -19.06
N ALA A 544 -25.28 3.91 -18.13
CA ALA A 544 -25.06 5.34 -18.36
C ALA A 544 -23.73 5.81 -17.79
N ALA A 545 -22.68 5.74 -18.57
CA ALA A 545 -21.59 6.70 -18.69
C ALA A 545 -20.34 6.06 -19.34
N ILE A 546 -20.38 5.90 -20.65
CA ILE A 546 -19.13 5.87 -21.46
C ILE A 546 -19.13 7.15 -22.29
N GLY A 547 -18.64 8.22 -21.71
CA GLY A 547 -18.24 9.44 -22.39
C GLY A 547 -16.76 9.68 -22.13
N ASN A 548 -16.01 9.90 -23.20
CA ASN A 548 -14.57 10.15 -23.22
C ASN A 548 -14.10 11.12 -22.13
N GLN A 549 -13.34 10.65 -21.21
CA GLN A 549 -12.11 11.20 -20.58
C GLN A 549 -11.92 10.57 -19.21
N GLY A 550 -10.73 10.01 -18.97
CA GLY A 550 -10.42 9.17 -17.83
C GLY A 550 -10.30 9.92 -16.49
N ILE A 551 -11.36 9.92 -15.72
CA ILE A 551 -11.40 10.00 -14.26
C ILE A 551 -12.74 9.43 -13.86
N ILE A 552 -12.77 8.31 -13.14
CA ILE A 552 -14.00 7.76 -12.55
C ILE A 552 -14.07 8.24 -11.09
N GLU A 553 -14.81 9.29 -10.85
CA GLU A 553 -15.33 9.61 -9.52
C GLU A 553 -16.70 8.93 -9.36
N VAL A 554 -16.82 8.05 -8.39
CA VAL A 554 -18.10 7.44 -8.02
C VAL A 554 -18.68 8.22 -6.85
N TYR A 555 -19.64 9.10 -7.14
CA TYR A 555 -20.46 9.74 -6.12
C TYR A 555 -21.65 8.83 -5.76
N HIS A 556 -21.78 8.45 -4.50
CA HIS A 556 -22.98 7.84 -3.95
C HIS A 556 -23.85 8.89 -3.29
N GLY A 557 -24.91 9.32 -3.99
CA GLY A 557 -26.00 10.09 -3.42
C GLY A 557 -27.21 9.21 -3.14
N TYR A 558 -27.63 9.09 -1.89
CA TYR A 558 -28.92 8.52 -1.50
C TYR A 558 -30.05 9.48 -1.90
N TYR A 559 -30.97 9.04 -2.74
CA TYR A 559 -32.24 9.74 -2.96
C TYR A 559 -33.41 8.92 -2.41
N ASP A 560 -34.05 9.44 -1.37
CA ASP A 560 -35.32 8.96 -0.84
C ASP A 560 -36.45 9.32 -1.81
N LYS A 561 -37.16 8.32 -2.34
CA LYS A 561 -38.23 8.42 -3.33
C LYS A 561 -39.56 8.91 -2.75
N ARG A 562 -39.61 9.61 -1.63
CA ARG A 562 -40.84 10.11 -1.01
C ARG A 562 -40.92 11.61 -0.81
N ARG A 563 -40.34 12.43 -1.67
CA ARG A 563 -40.69 13.87 -1.76
C ARG A 563 -40.17 14.47 -3.06
N SER A 564 -40.88 14.30 -4.17
CA SER A 564 -40.76 15.19 -5.32
C SER A 564 -42.01 15.15 -6.19
N GLN A 565 -43.11 15.66 -5.65
CA GLN A 565 -44.12 16.35 -6.46
C GLN A 565 -44.13 17.80 -5.99
N GLY A 566 -43.60 18.71 -6.81
CA GLY A 566 -43.67 20.13 -6.62
C GLY A 566 -42.33 20.87 -6.55
N ALA A 567 -41.69 21.09 -7.71
CA ALA A 567 -40.87 22.27 -8.02
C ALA A 567 -40.12 22.04 -9.35
N ALA A 568 -40.86 22.01 -10.44
CA ALA A 568 -40.31 22.25 -11.78
C ALA A 568 -40.77 23.66 -12.18
N HIS A 569 -39.92 24.65 -11.93
CA HIS A 569 -39.79 25.88 -12.72
C HIS A 569 -38.80 26.83 -12.01
N GLN A 570 -37.82 27.27 -12.77
CA GLN A 570 -36.77 28.26 -12.48
C GLN A 570 -35.39 27.67 -12.12
N SER A 571 -34.62 27.36 -13.13
CA SER A 571 -33.17 27.62 -13.23
C SER A 571 -32.61 27.15 -14.58
N GLY A 572 -33.19 27.65 -15.63
CA GLY A 572 -32.66 27.57 -17.00
C GLY A 572 -32.34 28.97 -17.51
N ARG A 573 -31.32 29.60 -16.95
CA ARG A 573 -30.59 30.77 -17.52
C ARG A 573 -29.53 31.20 -16.53
N LEU A 574 -28.33 30.70 -16.69
CA LEU A 574 -27.05 31.30 -16.27
C LEU A 574 -25.93 30.22 -16.39
N LEU A 575 -25.57 29.90 -17.61
CA LEU A 575 -24.29 29.23 -17.95
C LEU A 575 -24.14 29.21 -19.47
N GLN A 576 -24.11 30.42 -20.05
CA GLN A 576 -23.70 30.62 -21.44
C GLN A 576 -23.12 32.03 -21.60
N SER A 577 -22.00 32.29 -20.93
CA SER A 577 -21.11 33.39 -21.25
C SER A 577 -19.80 33.19 -20.48
N GLY A 578 -18.81 32.56 -21.09
CA GLY A 578 -17.49 32.37 -20.47
C GLY A 578 -16.54 31.44 -21.21
N ILE A 579 -16.79 31.20 -22.48
CA ILE A 579 -15.80 30.55 -23.35
C ILE A 579 -15.65 31.42 -24.60
N ASP A 580 -14.95 32.54 -24.40
CA ASP A 580 -14.26 33.30 -25.44
C ASP A 580 -13.39 34.33 -24.72
N ARG A 581 -12.14 33.95 -24.44
CA ARG A 581 -10.92 34.73 -24.19
C ARG A 581 -10.09 34.10 -23.05
N MET A 582 -9.25 33.22 -23.38
CA MET A 582 -7.81 33.07 -23.10
C MET A 582 -7.34 31.68 -23.51
#